data_1e7f6d8e9201f0cd5c0ea62e51d1086f
#
_entry.id   1e7f6d8e9201f0cd5c0ea62e51d1086f
#
_cell.length_a   1.000
_cell.length_b   1.000
_cell.length_c   1.000
_cell.angle_alpha   90.00
_cell.angle_beta   90.00
_cell.angle_gamma   90.00
#
_symmetry.space_group_name_H-M   'P 1'
#
loop_
_entity.id
_entity.type
_entity.pdbx_description
1 polymer ?
#
loop_
_entity_poly.entity_id
_entity_poly.type
_entity_poly.pdbx_seq_one_letter_code
_entity_poly.pdbx_strand_id
1 'polypeptide(L)'
;MTCRLHVLFVFSMLAISWSRTSEAWGTKTRLKEANEIFQKHCKKAGEFIYRTAENVDGIFLLKVRETYNHGDQYRMDDPYGHDSWGDEYLKGFFLDVMLVANSYASEEMKERIRQTHQGYLYVDAIDPIDGKRYRYTGRTEEPWQTDKKYLKGYLRFVLDKAVAPETAPRYGVTFDDISTREDRDHWVTRSSLKVIDLKTNEVMAERIGYMVDPQQGNTSGGRSPWLLAASYACPSFGPSDRRSPGAAYQLDQTRRFVVKVLHPIAKQ
;
A
#
# COMPACT_ATOMS: atom_id res chain seq x y z
N MET A 1 37.52 -56.44 10.87
CA MET A 1 37.49 -55.27 10.00
C MET A 1 36.07 -54.62 10.02
N THR A 2 35.49 -54.26 11.16
CA THR A 2 34.10 -53.81 11.27
C THR A 2 33.87 -52.70 12.28
N CYS A 3 34.91 -51.96 12.67
CA CYS A 3 34.74 -50.93 13.73
C CYS A 3 34.96 -49.47 13.27
N ARG A 4 35.18 -49.18 11.97
CA ARG A 4 35.42 -47.81 11.47
C ARG A 4 34.22 -47.11 10.76
N LEU A 5 33.14 -47.87 10.45
CA LEU A 5 32.02 -47.32 9.68
C LEU A 5 30.95 -46.63 10.55
N HIS A 6 30.83 -47.00 11.83
CA HIS A 6 29.77 -46.44 12.71
C HIS A 6 30.08 -45.06 13.30
N VAL A 7 31.36 -44.68 13.41
CA VAL A 7 31.74 -43.37 13.99
C VAL A 7 31.49 -42.21 13.02
N LEU A 8 31.64 -42.45 11.72
CA LEU A 8 31.39 -41.40 10.71
C LEU A 8 29.91 -41.04 10.55
N PHE A 9 28.98 -42.00 10.78
CA PHE A 9 27.54 -41.72 10.68
C PHE A 9 26.98 -40.93 11.88
N VAL A 10 27.55 -41.12 13.07
CA VAL A 10 27.12 -40.37 14.27
C VAL A 10 27.58 -38.90 14.21
N PHE A 11 28.78 -38.64 13.65
CA PHE A 11 29.26 -37.24 13.49
C PHE A 11 28.49 -36.47 12.43
N SER A 12 28.01 -37.10 11.36
CA SER A 12 27.21 -36.42 10.34
C SER A 12 25.79 -36.05 10.83
N MET A 13 25.19 -36.90 11.67
CA MET A 13 23.87 -36.59 12.25
C MET A 13 23.92 -35.47 13.32
N LEU A 14 25.00 -35.42 14.10
CA LEU A 14 25.20 -34.35 15.08
C LEU A 14 25.48 -32.98 14.40
N ALA A 15 26.22 -32.95 13.30
CA ALA A 15 26.49 -31.73 12.56
C ALA A 15 25.20 -31.15 11.91
N ILE A 16 24.30 -32.00 11.40
CA ILE A 16 23.02 -31.58 10.80
C ILE A 16 22.05 -31.03 11.87
N SER A 17 22.06 -31.56 13.08
CA SER A 17 21.21 -31.05 14.17
C SER A 17 21.71 -29.73 14.72
N TRP A 18 23.01 -29.48 14.73
CA TRP A 18 23.59 -28.20 15.19
C TRP A 18 23.36 -27.06 14.19
N SER A 19 23.42 -27.34 12.89
CA SER A 19 23.13 -26.30 11.88
C SER A 19 21.68 -25.81 11.96
N ARG A 20 20.70 -26.72 12.11
CA ARG A 20 19.29 -26.35 12.23
C ARG A 20 18.95 -25.58 13.51
N THR A 21 19.60 -25.89 14.63
CA THR A 21 19.39 -25.16 15.89
C THR A 21 20.02 -23.77 15.86
N SER A 22 21.17 -23.58 15.22
CA SER A 22 21.81 -22.27 15.09
C SER A 22 21.05 -21.33 14.18
N GLU A 23 20.49 -21.81 13.07
CA GLU A 23 19.63 -21.02 12.17
C GLU A 23 18.32 -20.60 12.87
N ALA A 24 17.67 -21.50 13.59
CA ALA A 24 16.44 -21.19 14.34
C ALA A 24 16.70 -20.18 15.47
N TRP A 25 17.85 -20.22 16.12
CA TRP A 25 18.27 -19.27 17.13
C TRP A 25 18.56 -17.89 16.52
N GLY A 26 19.30 -17.85 15.43
CA GLY A 26 19.58 -16.63 14.68
C GLY A 26 18.30 -15.92 14.22
N THR A 27 17.33 -16.65 13.72
CA THR A 27 16.03 -16.11 13.28
C THR A 27 15.22 -15.54 14.44
N LYS A 28 15.19 -16.20 15.60
CA LYS A 28 14.48 -15.69 16.79
C LYS A 28 15.10 -14.42 17.35
N THR A 29 16.42 -14.34 17.41
CA THR A 29 17.15 -13.15 17.85
C THR A 29 16.88 -11.98 16.91
N ARG A 30 17.00 -12.21 15.61
CA ARG A 30 16.74 -11.19 14.58
C ARG A 30 15.30 -10.66 14.62
N LEU A 31 14.31 -11.52 14.81
CA LEU A 31 12.92 -11.11 14.95
C LEU A 31 12.70 -10.27 16.21
N LYS A 32 13.37 -10.61 17.32
CA LYS A 32 13.30 -9.80 18.55
C LYS A 32 13.86 -8.40 18.31
N GLU A 33 15.03 -8.29 17.72
CA GLU A 33 15.66 -7.02 17.34
C GLU A 33 14.77 -6.20 16.40
N ALA A 34 14.21 -6.84 15.36
CA ALA A 34 13.28 -6.19 14.44
C ALA A 34 12.05 -5.63 15.15
N ASN A 35 11.47 -6.38 16.10
CA ASN A 35 10.33 -5.91 16.88
C ASN A 35 10.71 -4.75 17.80
N GLU A 36 11.89 -4.76 18.42
CA GLU A 36 12.37 -3.64 19.26
C GLU A 36 12.53 -2.36 18.43
N ILE A 37 13.16 -2.46 17.26
CA ILE A 37 13.28 -1.36 16.29
C ILE A 37 11.89 -0.83 15.90
N PHE A 38 11.00 -1.74 15.49
CA PHE A 38 9.64 -1.40 15.07
C PHE A 38 8.86 -0.70 16.19
N GLN A 39 8.86 -1.23 17.42
CA GLN A 39 8.16 -0.63 18.55
C GLN A 39 8.71 0.75 18.92
N LYS A 40 10.02 0.96 18.82
CA LYS A 40 10.66 2.26 19.01
C LYS A 40 10.18 3.27 17.97
N HIS A 41 10.07 2.85 16.71
CA HIS A 41 9.59 3.69 15.62
C HIS A 41 8.10 3.99 15.75
N CYS A 42 7.26 3.02 16.12
CA CYS A 42 5.82 3.20 16.27
C CYS A 42 5.44 4.32 17.25
N LYS A 43 6.29 4.63 18.22
CA LYS A 43 6.08 5.79 19.12
C LYS A 43 6.07 7.14 18.39
N LYS A 44 6.59 7.18 17.16
CA LYS A 44 6.66 8.37 16.30
C LYS A 44 5.70 8.30 15.11
N ALA A 45 4.95 7.20 15.01
CA ALA A 45 3.95 7.02 13.96
C ALA A 45 2.74 7.91 14.20
N GLY A 46 2.09 8.34 13.13
CA GLY A 46 0.87 9.13 13.25
C GLY A 46 0.50 9.91 12.00
N GLU A 47 -0.65 10.54 12.09
CA GLU A 47 -1.14 11.50 11.10
C GLU A 47 -1.00 12.91 11.69
N PHE A 48 -0.24 13.76 11.05
CA PHE A 48 0.04 15.15 11.44
C PHE A 48 -0.62 16.06 10.42
N ILE A 49 -1.77 16.65 10.79
CA ILE A 49 -2.55 17.52 9.92
C ILE A 49 -2.39 18.95 10.41
N TYR A 50 -1.76 19.80 9.59
CA TYR A 50 -1.50 21.21 9.88
C TYR A 50 -2.58 22.11 9.28
N ARG A 51 -3.13 21.72 8.12
CA ARG A 51 -4.14 22.44 7.38
C ARG A 51 -4.97 21.49 6.52
N THR A 52 -6.24 21.83 6.33
CA THR A 52 -7.16 21.13 5.42
C THR A 52 -7.63 22.05 4.29
N ALA A 53 -8.24 21.48 3.27
CA ALA A 53 -8.88 22.20 2.19
C ALA A 53 -10.24 21.58 1.87
N GLU A 54 -11.21 22.44 1.57
CA GLU A 54 -12.58 22.06 1.24
C GLU A 54 -12.84 22.15 -0.27
N ASN A 55 -13.82 21.38 -0.74
CA ASN A 55 -14.31 21.41 -2.12
C ASN A 55 -13.22 21.15 -3.15
N VAL A 56 -12.38 20.14 -2.87
CA VAL A 56 -11.30 19.72 -3.77
C VAL A 56 -11.86 18.84 -4.86
N ASP A 57 -11.78 19.29 -6.11
CA ASP A 57 -12.26 18.56 -7.29
C ASP A 57 -11.27 17.52 -7.82
N GLY A 58 -9.98 17.78 -7.67
CA GLY A 58 -8.93 16.88 -8.13
C GLY A 58 -7.60 17.08 -7.42
N ILE A 59 -6.73 16.08 -7.55
CA ILE A 59 -5.41 16.04 -6.92
C ILE A 59 -4.31 15.70 -7.94
N PHE A 60 -3.08 16.06 -7.62
CA PHE A 60 -1.91 15.66 -8.39
C PHE A 60 -1.09 14.63 -7.59
N LEU A 61 -1.05 13.40 -8.07
CA LEU A 61 -0.14 12.39 -7.55
C LEU A 61 1.26 12.65 -8.10
N LEU A 62 2.09 13.29 -7.31
CA LEU A 62 3.48 13.64 -7.68
C LEU A 62 4.34 12.39 -7.86
N LYS A 63 3.93 11.30 -7.23
CA LYS A 63 4.54 9.98 -7.32
C LYS A 63 3.46 8.91 -7.37
N VAL A 64 3.59 7.98 -8.29
CA VAL A 64 2.71 6.81 -8.45
C VAL A 64 3.54 5.55 -8.25
N ARG A 65 2.95 4.51 -7.66
CA ARG A 65 3.58 3.20 -7.56
C ARG A 65 3.47 2.52 -8.93
N GLU A 66 4.61 2.39 -9.63
CA GLU A 66 4.63 1.94 -11.02
C GLU A 66 4.45 0.44 -11.14
N THR A 67 5.17 -0.32 -10.32
CA THR A 67 5.23 -1.76 -10.42
C THR A 67 5.19 -2.42 -9.07
N TYR A 68 4.73 -3.65 -9.07
CA TYR A 68 4.85 -4.54 -7.95
C TYR A 68 6.25 -5.19 -7.97
N ASN A 69 7.04 -4.96 -6.92
CA ASN A 69 8.36 -5.54 -6.80
C ASN A 69 8.38 -6.63 -5.73
N HIS A 70 8.56 -7.88 -6.16
CA HIS A 70 8.67 -9.04 -5.26
C HIS A 70 10.13 -9.39 -4.92
N GLY A 71 11.10 -8.85 -5.67
CA GLY A 71 12.42 -9.42 -5.75
C GLY A 71 13.40 -8.90 -4.70
N ASP A 72 13.71 -7.61 -4.75
CA ASP A 72 14.79 -7.03 -3.95
C ASP A 72 14.26 -6.01 -2.96
N GLN A 73 14.25 -6.38 -1.68
CA GLN A 73 13.75 -5.49 -0.64
C GLN A 73 14.54 -4.18 -0.50
N TYR A 74 15.79 -4.15 -0.93
CA TYR A 74 16.63 -2.95 -0.86
C TYR A 74 16.40 -1.97 -2.00
N ARG A 75 15.78 -2.44 -3.08
CA ARG A 75 15.40 -1.61 -4.25
C ARG A 75 13.92 -1.26 -4.26
N MET A 76 13.12 -1.93 -3.45
CA MET A 76 11.70 -1.64 -3.37
C MET A 76 11.48 -0.24 -2.81
N ASP A 77 10.77 0.59 -3.58
CA ASP A 77 10.39 1.92 -3.16
C ASP A 77 9.13 1.85 -2.28
N ASP A 78 9.28 2.30 -1.04
CA ASP A 78 8.23 2.39 -0.04
C ASP A 78 7.35 1.12 0.11
N PRO A 79 7.88 0.03 0.70
CA PRO A 79 7.11 -1.20 0.92
C PRO A 79 5.86 -1.01 1.78
N TYR A 80 5.81 0.04 2.58
CA TYR A 80 4.68 0.36 3.46
C TYR A 80 3.35 0.51 2.70
N GLY A 81 3.36 0.96 1.46
CA GLY A 81 2.16 1.20 0.69
C GLY A 81 2.00 0.27 -0.52
N HIS A 82 2.51 -0.95 -0.48
CA HIS A 82 2.78 -1.75 -1.67
C HIS A 82 1.70 -2.78 -2.04
N ASP A 83 0.48 -2.61 -1.55
CA ASP A 83 -0.66 -3.48 -1.90
C ASP A 83 -1.37 -3.07 -3.21
N SER A 84 -1.00 -1.92 -3.79
CA SER A 84 -1.58 -1.42 -5.03
C SER A 84 -0.57 -0.61 -5.84
N TRP A 85 -0.61 -0.73 -7.17
CA TRP A 85 0.28 -0.05 -8.11
C TRP A 85 -0.43 0.24 -9.44
N GLY A 86 0.19 1.07 -10.29
CA GLY A 86 -0.32 1.43 -11.60
C GLY A 86 -1.73 2.02 -11.54
N ASP A 87 -2.57 1.56 -12.45
CA ASP A 87 -3.97 2.01 -12.53
C ASP A 87 -4.77 1.74 -11.25
N GLU A 88 -4.48 0.67 -10.53
CA GLU A 88 -5.19 0.35 -9.29
C GLU A 88 -4.88 1.37 -8.20
N TYR A 89 -3.64 1.88 -8.15
CA TYR A 89 -3.28 2.97 -7.24
C TYR A 89 -4.03 4.26 -7.60
N LEU A 90 -4.11 4.61 -8.89
CA LEU A 90 -4.89 5.76 -9.38
C LEU A 90 -6.37 5.64 -9.05
N LYS A 91 -6.97 4.47 -9.37
CA LYS A 91 -8.40 4.19 -9.12
C LYS A 91 -8.78 4.35 -7.65
N GLY A 92 -7.87 4.06 -6.72
CA GLY A 92 -8.12 4.18 -5.29
C GLY A 92 -8.56 5.56 -4.83
N PHE A 93 -8.28 6.62 -5.59
CA PHE A 93 -8.67 7.99 -5.25
C PHE A 93 -10.05 8.41 -5.78
N PHE A 94 -10.75 7.54 -6.51
CA PHE A 94 -12.09 7.80 -7.03
C PHE A 94 -13.17 7.16 -6.17
N LEU A 95 -14.24 7.90 -5.86
CA LEU A 95 -15.41 7.36 -5.17
C LEU A 95 -16.09 6.25 -5.98
N ASP A 96 -16.20 6.45 -7.29
CA ASP A 96 -16.95 5.55 -8.18
C ASP A 96 -16.39 4.12 -8.19
N VAL A 97 -15.08 3.96 -7.96
CA VAL A 97 -14.46 2.62 -7.80
C VAL A 97 -15.10 1.86 -6.65
N MET A 98 -15.29 2.53 -5.52
CA MET A 98 -15.88 1.89 -4.33
C MET A 98 -17.36 1.54 -4.57
N LEU A 99 -18.09 2.38 -5.27
CA LEU A 99 -19.49 2.12 -5.61
C LEU A 99 -19.64 0.96 -6.61
N VAL A 100 -18.76 0.87 -7.59
CA VAL A 100 -18.74 -0.22 -8.58
C VAL A 100 -18.35 -1.54 -7.94
N ALA A 101 -17.32 -1.56 -7.10
CA ALA A 101 -16.91 -2.75 -6.35
C ALA A 101 -18.06 -3.30 -5.47
N ASN A 102 -19.01 -2.46 -5.12
CA ASN A 102 -20.20 -2.81 -4.33
C ASN A 102 -21.50 -2.74 -5.16
N SER A 103 -21.44 -2.98 -6.47
CA SER A 103 -22.58 -2.85 -7.39
C SER A 103 -23.78 -3.70 -7.00
N TYR A 104 -23.57 -4.83 -6.31
CA TYR A 104 -24.62 -5.68 -5.77
C TYR A 104 -25.12 -5.27 -4.38
N ALA A 105 -24.54 -4.22 -3.79
CA ALA A 105 -24.99 -3.72 -2.51
C ALA A 105 -26.38 -3.06 -2.62
N SER A 106 -27.15 -3.11 -1.53
CA SER A 106 -28.41 -2.37 -1.45
C SER A 106 -28.17 -0.86 -1.57
N GLU A 107 -29.20 -0.09 -1.93
CA GLU A 107 -29.08 1.37 -1.99
C GLU A 107 -28.71 1.99 -0.63
N GLU A 108 -29.17 1.42 0.48
CA GLU A 108 -28.76 1.81 1.83
C GLU A 108 -27.25 1.62 2.04
N MET A 109 -26.70 0.49 1.57
CA MET A 109 -25.26 0.25 1.63
C MET A 109 -24.49 1.22 0.75
N LYS A 110 -24.97 1.48 -0.47
CA LYS A 110 -24.34 2.45 -1.38
C LYS A 110 -24.36 3.86 -0.78
N GLU A 111 -25.47 4.25 -0.16
CA GLU A 111 -25.54 5.55 0.51
C GLU A 111 -24.55 5.65 1.67
N ARG A 112 -24.42 4.61 2.47
CA ARG A 112 -23.39 4.54 3.51
C ARG A 112 -21.98 4.65 2.94
N ILE A 113 -21.71 4.02 1.78
CA ILE A 113 -20.43 4.15 1.08
C ILE A 113 -20.22 5.61 0.64
N ARG A 114 -21.23 6.27 0.07
CA ARG A 114 -21.12 7.71 -0.31
C ARG A 114 -20.77 8.60 0.86
N GLN A 115 -21.31 8.32 2.04
CA GLN A 115 -21.04 9.09 3.25
C GLN A 115 -19.65 8.83 3.85
N THR A 116 -19.13 7.61 3.70
CA THR A 116 -17.88 7.18 4.35
C THR A 116 -16.68 7.08 3.41
N HIS A 117 -16.92 6.97 2.09
CA HIS A 117 -15.89 6.79 1.08
C HIS A 117 -16.01 7.91 0.04
N GLN A 118 -15.32 8.99 0.28
CA GLN A 118 -15.24 10.12 -0.64
C GLN A 118 -14.10 9.93 -1.65
N GLY A 119 -14.19 10.59 -2.80
CA GLY A 119 -13.18 10.55 -3.87
C GLY A 119 -13.24 11.76 -4.77
N TYR A 120 -12.23 11.90 -5.63
CA TYR A 120 -12.05 13.07 -6.51
C TYR A 120 -12.68 12.85 -7.87
N LEU A 121 -12.93 13.96 -8.59
CA LEU A 121 -13.46 13.93 -9.96
C LEU A 121 -12.37 13.58 -10.97
N TYR A 122 -11.13 13.97 -10.68
CA TYR A 122 -9.98 13.65 -11.51
C TYR A 122 -8.69 13.53 -10.68
N VAL A 123 -7.73 12.85 -11.26
CA VAL A 123 -6.39 12.69 -10.71
C VAL A 123 -5.39 13.01 -11.80
N ASP A 124 -4.47 13.94 -11.58
CA ASP A 124 -3.33 14.14 -12.44
C ASP A 124 -2.16 13.29 -11.94
N ALA A 125 -1.38 12.73 -12.86
CA ALA A 125 -0.14 12.01 -12.55
C ALA A 125 0.88 12.15 -13.68
N ILE A 126 2.17 12.01 -13.34
CA ILE A 126 3.24 11.91 -14.33
C ILE A 126 3.29 10.47 -14.84
N ASP A 127 3.27 10.31 -16.16
CA ASP A 127 3.50 9.01 -16.78
C ASP A 127 5.01 8.70 -16.76
N PRO A 128 5.43 7.57 -16.17
CA PRO A 128 6.85 7.23 -16.07
C PRO A 128 7.50 6.93 -17.42
N ILE A 129 6.70 6.61 -18.46
CA ILE A 129 7.21 6.24 -19.78
C ILE A 129 7.70 7.48 -20.55
N ASP A 130 6.92 8.58 -20.53
CA ASP A 130 7.21 9.77 -21.33
C ASP A 130 7.46 11.05 -20.51
N GLY A 131 7.32 10.96 -19.19
CA GLY A 131 7.53 12.06 -18.25
C GLY A 131 6.47 13.17 -18.32
N LYS A 132 5.40 12.98 -19.08
CA LYS A 132 4.33 13.98 -19.22
C LYS A 132 3.26 13.81 -18.14
N ARG A 133 2.63 14.93 -17.82
CA ARG A 133 1.47 14.92 -16.94
C ARG A 133 0.21 14.58 -17.72
N TYR A 134 -0.51 13.58 -17.21
CA TYR A 134 -1.82 13.18 -17.71
C TYR A 134 -2.89 13.39 -16.65
N ARG A 135 -4.08 13.71 -17.11
CA ARG A 135 -5.30 13.73 -16.31
C ARG A 135 -6.06 12.44 -16.52
N TYR A 136 -6.36 11.80 -15.41
CA TYR A 136 -7.20 10.62 -15.36
C TYR A 136 -8.57 11.03 -14.84
N THR A 137 -9.62 10.56 -15.53
CA THR A 137 -11.01 10.66 -15.09
C THR A 137 -11.61 9.27 -15.06
N GLY A 138 -12.68 9.10 -14.30
CA GLY A 138 -13.32 7.80 -14.14
C GLY A 138 -14.71 7.78 -14.73
N ARG A 139 -15.05 6.68 -15.36
CA ARG A 139 -16.42 6.36 -15.78
C ARG A 139 -16.74 4.91 -15.50
N THR A 140 -18.04 4.61 -15.45
CA THR A 140 -18.52 3.23 -15.37
C THR A 140 -19.02 2.77 -16.72
N GLU A 141 -18.78 1.51 -17.06
CA GLU A 141 -19.32 0.88 -18.25
C GLU A 141 -19.73 -0.57 -17.97
N GLU A 142 -20.67 -1.08 -18.76
CA GLU A 142 -20.93 -2.51 -18.78
C GLU A 142 -19.82 -3.24 -19.52
N PRO A 143 -19.44 -4.47 -19.11
CA PRO A 143 -18.45 -5.24 -19.83
C PRO A 143 -18.87 -5.52 -21.26
N TRP A 144 -17.99 -5.37 -22.23
CA TRP A 144 -18.20 -5.56 -23.67
C TRP A 144 -18.52 -6.99 -24.10
N GLN A 145 -18.29 -7.93 -23.25
CA GLN A 145 -18.52 -9.35 -23.58
C GLN A 145 -19.99 -9.66 -23.74
N THR A 146 -20.43 -10.23 -24.83
CA THR A 146 -21.80 -10.27 -25.28
C THR A 146 -22.66 -11.47 -24.81
N ASP A 147 -22.07 -12.54 -24.30
CA ASP A 147 -22.82 -13.73 -23.87
C ASP A 147 -22.99 -13.78 -22.33
N LYS A 148 -24.17 -13.13 -21.82
CA LYS A 148 -23.98 -12.58 -20.50
C LYS A 148 -25.17 -12.31 -19.66
N LYS A 149 -26.04 -13.25 -19.63
CA LYS A 149 -27.13 -13.21 -18.64
C LYS A 149 -26.61 -13.02 -17.20
N TYR A 150 -25.44 -13.56 -16.90
CA TYR A 150 -24.82 -13.46 -15.55
C TYR A 150 -24.10 -12.15 -15.30
N LEU A 151 -23.81 -11.36 -16.35
CA LEU A 151 -23.18 -10.04 -16.22
C LEU A 151 -24.18 -8.88 -16.34
N LYS A 152 -25.46 -9.16 -16.47
CA LYS A 152 -26.51 -8.14 -16.54
C LYS A 152 -26.45 -7.29 -15.27
N GLY A 153 -26.23 -6.00 -15.43
CA GLY A 153 -26.07 -5.05 -14.32
C GLY A 153 -24.69 -5.04 -13.68
N TYR A 154 -23.71 -5.82 -14.20
CA TYR A 154 -22.32 -5.71 -13.76
C TYR A 154 -21.70 -4.46 -14.39
N LEU A 155 -21.20 -3.56 -13.55
CA LEU A 155 -20.47 -2.37 -13.97
C LEU A 155 -18.99 -2.55 -13.66
N ARG A 156 -18.13 -2.04 -14.52
CA ARG A 156 -16.72 -1.88 -14.24
C ARG A 156 -16.33 -0.41 -14.26
N PHE A 157 -15.38 -0.03 -13.43
CA PHE A 157 -14.77 1.28 -13.45
C PHE A 157 -13.62 1.32 -14.46
N VAL A 158 -13.61 2.33 -15.30
CA VAL A 158 -12.59 2.53 -16.33
C VAL A 158 -11.95 3.88 -16.15
N LEU A 159 -10.63 3.93 -16.24
CA LEU A 159 -9.87 5.17 -16.30
C LEU A 159 -9.77 5.63 -17.75
N ASP A 160 -10.17 6.85 -18.00
CA ASP A 160 -9.86 7.57 -19.23
C ASP A 160 -8.63 8.45 -18.98
N LYS A 161 -7.63 8.36 -19.89
CA LYS A 161 -6.37 9.09 -19.82
C LYS A 161 -6.33 10.15 -20.92
N ALA A 162 -6.09 11.40 -20.57
CA ALA A 162 -5.90 12.50 -21.51
C ALA A 162 -4.70 13.34 -21.09
N VAL A 163 -4.11 14.07 -22.06
CA VAL A 163 -3.07 15.05 -21.73
C VAL A 163 -3.63 16.06 -20.74
N ALA A 164 -2.94 16.28 -19.64
CA ALA A 164 -3.41 17.18 -18.61
C ALA A 164 -3.47 18.63 -19.09
N PRO A 165 -4.44 19.43 -18.66
CA PRO A 165 -4.46 20.88 -18.90
C PRO A 165 -3.17 21.54 -18.40
N GLU A 166 -2.80 22.68 -18.97
CA GLU A 166 -1.59 23.41 -18.56
C GLU A 166 -1.56 23.68 -17.05
N THR A 167 -2.69 24.12 -16.49
CA THR A 167 -2.83 24.35 -15.04
C THR A 167 -2.95 23.04 -14.28
N ALA A 168 -1.97 22.78 -13.40
CA ALA A 168 -2.00 21.63 -12.50
C ALA A 168 -3.04 21.79 -11.38
N PRO A 169 -3.51 20.69 -10.77
CA PRO A 169 -4.25 20.76 -9.51
C PRO A 169 -3.44 21.49 -8.45
N ARG A 170 -4.12 22.20 -7.57
CA ARG A 170 -3.47 22.96 -6.50
C ARG A 170 -2.78 22.06 -5.47
N TYR A 171 -3.30 20.86 -5.24
CA TYR A 171 -2.84 19.99 -4.16
C TYR A 171 -2.14 18.77 -4.71
N GLY A 172 -0.94 18.52 -4.19
CA GLY A 172 -0.11 17.38 -4.51
C GLY A 172 -0.12 16.34 -3.40
N VAL A 173 -0.01 15.08 -3.79
CA VAL A 173 0.18 13.95 -2.89
C VAL A 173 1.45 13.21 -3.30
N THR A 174 2.33 12.94 -2.34
CA THR A 174 3.57 12.18 -2.57
C THR A 174 3.89 11.29 -1.39
N PHE A 175 4.73 10.31 -1.62
CA PHE A 175 5.24 9.45 -0.57
C PHE A 175 6.76 9.26 -0.73
N ASP A 176 7.43 9.03 0.39
CA ASP A 176 8.86 8.76 0.45
C ASP A 176 9.11 7.53 1.30
N ASP A 177 9.99 6.65 0.83
CA ASP A 177 10.60 5.65 1.67
C ASP A 177 11.68 6.34 2.53
N ILE A 178 11.45 6.36 3.83
CA ILE A 178 12.36 6.95 4.81
C ILE A 178 13.08 5.89 5.65
N SER A 179 13.05 4.63 5.19
CA SER A 179 13.74 3.52 5.82
C SER A 179 15.25 3.71 5.73
N THR A 180 15.95 3.37 6.81
CA THR A 180 17.41 3.23 6.76
C THR A 180 17.79 1.83 6.26
N ARG A 181 19.08 1.65 5.94
CA ARG A 181 19.61 0.33 5.61
C ARG A 181 19.44 -0.65 6.77
N GLU A 182 19.67 -0.20 8.00
CA GLU A 182 19.49 -0.99 9.21
C GLU A 182 18.03 -1.44 9.39
N ASP A 183 17.06 -0.55 9.16
CA ASP A 183 15.65 -0.92 9.17
C ASP A 183 15.38 -2.07 8.17
N ARG A 184 15.86 -1.93 6.92
CA ARG A 184 15.67 -2.92 5.86
C ARG A 184 16.36 -4.25 6.17
N ASP A 185 17.53 -4.22 6.80
CA ASP A 185 18.24 -5.42 7.23
C ASP A 185 17.42 -6.23 8.24
N HIS A 186 16.55 -5.56 9.02
CA HIS A 186 15.63 -6.17 9.98
C HIS A 186 14.20 -6.31 9.47
N TRP A 187 13.97 -6.17 8.17
CA TRP A 187 12.64 -6.22 7.57
C TRP A 187 11.66 -5.25 8.25
N VAL A 188 12.14 -4.07 8.56
CA VAL A 188 11.34 -2.92 8.98
C VAL A 188 11.32 -1.91 7.84
N THR A 189 10.16 -1.32 7.56
CA THR A 189 10.03 -0.21 6.60
C THR A 189 9.46 1.03 7.26
N ARG A 190 9.82 2.18 6.72
CA ARG A 190 9.38 3.49 7.19
C ARG A 190 8.90 4.31 6.00
N SER A 191 7.74 4.94 6.15
CA SER A 191 7.09 5.70 5.08
C SER A 191 6.63 7.07 5.56
N SER A 192 6.81 8.07 4.72
CA SER A 192 6.21 9.39 4.85
C SER A 192 5.26 9.62 3.67
N LEU A 193 3.98 9.89 3.94
CA LEU A 193 2.99 10.29 2.95
C LEU A 193 2.66 11.77 3.21
N LYS A 194 2.82 12.63 2.20
CA LYS A 194 2.63 14.08 2.34
C LYS A 194 1.51 14.58 1.43
N VAL A 195 0.76 15.54 1.95
CA VAL A 195 -0.15 16.39 1.19
C VAL A 195 0.44 17.78 1.15
N ILE A 196 0.58 18.35 -0.05
CA ILE A 196 1.30 19.60 -0.31
C ILE A 196 0.39 20.58 -1.05
N ASP A 197 0.35 21.83 -0.60
CA ASP A 197 -0.21 22.92 -1.39
C ASP A 197 0.85 23.40 -2.40
N LEU A 198 0.69 23.02 -3.66
CA LEU A 198 1.67 23.29 -4.72
C LEU A 198 1.80 24.78 -5.07
N LYS A 199 0.82 25.59 -4.69
CA LYS A 199 0.89 27.05 -4.89
C LYS A 199 1.84 27.72 -3.92
N THR A 200 1.92 27.21 -2.68
CA THR A 200 2.77 27.77 -1.62
C THR A 200 4.00 26.89 -1.31
N ASN A 201 4.01 25.67 -1.87
CA ASN A 201 4.99 24.62 -1.56
C ASN A 201 5.03 24.21 -0.07
N GLU A 202 3.90 24.34 0.63
CA GLU A 202 3.76 24.02 2.05
C GLU A 202 3.23 22.61 2.23
N VAL A 203 3.81 21.86 3.17
CA VAL A 203 3.27 20.57 3.62
C VAL A 203 2.04 20.87 4.48
N MET A 204 0.87 20.46 3.98
CA MET A 204 -0.41 20.59 4.69
C MET A 204 -0.62 19.48 5.72
N ALA A 205 -0.12 18.31 5.42
CA ALA A 205 -0.20 17.17 6.32
C ALA A 205 0.87 16.13 5.98
N GLU A 206 1.26 15.36 6.97
CA GLU A 206 2.17 14.23 6.83
C GLU A 206 1.69 13.03 7.65
N ARG A 207 1.70 11.85 7.07
CA ARG A 207 1.52 10.58 7.80
C ARG A 207 2.85 9.86 7.84
N ILE A 208 3.34 9.57 9.04
CA ILE A 208 4.52 8.74 9.27
C ILE A 208 4.04 7.34 9.65
N GLY A 209 4.44 6.35 8.87
CA GLY A 209 4.07 4.95 9.07
C GLY A 209 5.27 4.02 9.13
N TYR A 210 5.10 2.93 9.87
CA TYR A 210 6.11 1.87 10.02
C TYR A 210 5.44 0.51 9.88
N MET A 211 6.18 -0.45 9.34
CA MET A 211 5.71 -1.82 9.19
C MET A 211 6.89 -2.79 9.38
N VAL A 212 6.63 -3.96 9.94
CA VAL A 212 7.63 -5.02 10.12
C VAL A 212 7.13 -6.33 9.53
N ASP A 213 7.99 -7.04 8.80
CA ASP A 213 7.68 -8.41 8.41
C ASP A 213 8.09 -9.40 9.51
N PRO A 214 7.11 -10.03 10.21
CA PRO A 214 7.40 -10.93 11.32
C PRO A 214 8.07 -12.23 10.88
N GLN A 215 8.08 -12.53 9.58
CA GLN A 215 8.76 -13.70 9.03
C GLN A 215 10.11 -13.36 8.39
N GLN A 216 10.60 -12.14 8.59
CA GLN A 216 11.94 -11.70 8.20
C GLN A 216 12.28 -12.06 6.75
N GLY A 217 11.36 -11.77 5.83
CA GLY A 217 11.56 -11.98 4.39
C GLY A 217 11.36 -13.39 3.90
N ASN A 218 10.83 -14.30 4.70
CA ASN A 218 10.54 -15.65 4.24
C ASN A 218 9.50 -15.64 3.12
N THR A 219 9.84 -16.19 1.97
CA THR A 219 9.00 -16.31 0.76
C THR A 219 8.44 -17.70 0.55
N SER A 220 8.65 -18.64 1.46
CA SER A 220 8.15 -20.01 1.35
C SER A 220 6.65 -20.06 1.11
N GLY A 221 6.20 -20.97 0.27
CA GLY A 221 4.79 -21.09 -0.10
C GLY A 221 4.27 -19.95 -0.98
N GLY A 222 5.15 -19.21 -1.68
CA GLY A 222 4.75 -18.10 -2.53
C GLY A 222 4.36 -16.81 -1.76
N ARG A 223 4.79 -16.72 -0.50
CA ARG A 223 4.53 -15.57 0.35
C ARG A 223 5.18 -14.31 -0.22
N SER A 224 4.44 -13.22 -0.21
CA SER A 224 4.94 -11.88 -0.44
C SER A 224 5.15 -11.17 0.92
N PRO A 225 6.40 -10.96 1.35
CA PRO A 225 6.70 -10.51 2.71
C PRO A 225 6.00 -9.20 3.08
N TRP A 226 6.16 -8.17 2.29
CA TRP A 226 5.63 -6.86 2.60
C TRP A 226 4.11 -6.76 2.51
N LEU A 227 3.48 -7.51 1.61
CA LEU A 227 2.03 -7.57 1.52
C LEU A 227 1.40 -8.18 2.79
N LEU A 228 1.98 -9.26 3.29
CA LEU A 228 1.50 -9.93 4.50
C LEU A 228 1.95 -9.22 5.79
N ALA A 229 2.92 -8.32 5.72
CA ALA A 229 3.34 -7.48 6.83
C ALA A 229 2.31 -6.37 7.17
N ALA A 230 1.32 -6.12 6.30
CA ALA A 230 0.31 -5.09 6.51
C ALA A 230 -0.44 -5.19 7.86
N SER A 231 -0.56 -6.41 8.41
CA SER A 231 -1.13 -6.63 9.76
C SER A 231 -0.20 -6.18 10.90
N TYR A 232 1.04 -5.82 10.61
CA TYR A 232 2.08 -5.43 11.56
C TYR A 232 2.59 -4.02 11.24
N ALA A 233 1.64 -3.09 11.13
CA ALA A 233 1.89 -1.68 10.83
C ALA A 233 1.45 -0.76 11.96
N CYS A 234 2.08 0.39 12.03
CA CYS A 234 1.67 1.52 12.85
C CYS A 234 1.76 2.84 12.05
N PRO A 235 0.68 3.66 11.95
CA PRO A 235 -0.67 3.32 12.39
C PRO A 235 -1.21 2.07 11.69
N SER A 236 -2.12 1.35 12.35
CA SER A 236 -2.75 0.16 11.76
C SER A 236 -3.52 0.51 10.48
N PHE A 237 -3.44 -0.35 9.47
CA PHE A 237 -4.14 -0.14 8.19
C PHE A 237 -5.66 -0.31 8.27
N GLY A 238 -6.17 -0.99 9.26
CA GLY A 238 -7.60 -1.21 9.32
C GLY A 238 -8.06 -1.97 10.55
N PRO A 239 -9.33 -2.33 10.60
CA PRO A 239 -9.84 -3.18 11.66
C PRO A 239 -9.03 -4.48 11.69
N SER A 240 -8.77 -4.97 12.89
CA SER A 240 -7.93 -6.14 13.15
C SER A 240 -8.50 -7.48 12.64
N ASP A 241 -9.35 -7.46 11.63
CA ASP A 241 -9.84 -8.69 11.00
C ASP A 241 -8.73 -9.34 10.19
N ARG A 242 -8.02 -10.23 10.85
CA ARG A 242 -6.88 -10.99 10.30
C ARG A 242 -7.26 -11.96 9.19
N ARG A 243 -8.55 -12.03 8.78
CA ARG A 243 -9.04 -13.00 7.80
C ARG A 243 -8.70 -12.65 6.34
N SER A 244 -8.29 -11.41 6.08
CA SER A 244 -7.83 -10.99 4.76
C SER A 244 -6.67 -10.03 4.88
N PRO A 245 -5.46 -10.53 5.24
CA PRO A 245 -4.28 -9.69 5.31
C PRO A 245 -3.90 -9.19 3.93
N GLY A 246 -3.73 -7.89 3.77
CA GLY A 246 -3.13 -7.26 2.60
C GLY A 246 -4.07 -6.84 1.48
N ALA A 247 -5.35 -7.11 1.54
CA ALA A 247 -6.28 -6.72 0.48
C ALA A 247 -6.59 -5.20 0.54
N ALA A 248 -5.86 -4.40 -0.21
CA ALA A 248 -6.05 -2.95 -0.43
C ALA A 248 -6.06 -2.06 0.85
N TYR A 249 -5.63 -2.57 1.99
CA TYR A 249 -5.67 -1.82 3.25
C TYR A 249 -4.68 -0.66 3.29
N GLN A 250 -3.51 -0.81 2.66
CA GLN A 250 -2.49 0.24 2.58
C GLN A 250 -2.97 1.40 1.71
N LEU A 251 -3.55 1.07 0.55
CA LEU A 251 -4.17 2.06 -0.33
C LEU A 251 -5.36 2.75 0.34
N ASP A 252 -6.23 2.00 1.02
CA ASP A 252 -7.38 2.57 1.72
C ASP A 252 -6.96 3.50 2.86
N GLN A 253 -5.91 3.18 3.61
CA GLN A 253 -5.34 4.09 4.61
C GLN A 253 -4.81 5.36 3.94
N THR A 254 -4.08 5.22 2.82
CA THR A 254 -3.55 6.35 2.05
C THR A 254 -4.68 7.26 1.60
N ARG A 255 -5.70 6.71 0.98
CA ARG A 255 -6.88 7.46 0.53
C ARG A 255 -7.59 8.16 1.69
N ARG A 256 -7.87 7.44 2.78
CA ARG A 256 -8.55 8.01 3.96
C ARG A 256 -7.76 9.17 4.55
N PHE A 257 -6.44 9.06 4.62
CA PHE A 257 -5.60 10.17 5.09
C PHE A 257 -5.69 11.37 4.15
N VAL A 258 -5.57 11.16 2.83
CA VAL A 258 -5.64 12.26 1.85
C VAL A 258 -7.00 12.94 1.90
N VAL A 259 -8.10 12.18 1.99
CA VAL A 259 -9.47 12.73 2.08
C VAL A 259 -9.71 13.52 3.38
N LYS A 260 -9.10 13.14 4.51
CA LYS A 260 -9.15 13.93 5.76
C LYS A 260 -8.51 15.30 5.62
N VAL A 261 -7.56 15.45 4.71
CA VAL A 261 -6.81 16.69 4.48
C VAL A 261 -7.43 17.51 3.34
N LEU A 262 -7.78 16.85 2.26
CA LEU A 262 -8.35 17.42 1.05
C LEU A 262 -9.78 16.91 0.89
N HIS A 263 -10.74 17.62 1.45
CA HIS A 263 -12.14 17.21 1.41
C HIS A 263 -12.67 17.33 -0.02
N PRO A 264 -13.04 16.21 -0.66
CA PRO A 264 -13.55 16.23 -2.02
C PRO A 264 -14.84 17.02 -2.14
N ILE A 265 -15.08 17.58 -3.34
CA ILE A 265 -16.36 18.19 -3.65
C ILE A 265 -17.47 17.14 -3.59
N ALA A 266 -18.58 17.45 -2.93
CA ALA A 266 -19.74 16.56 -2.91
C ALA A 266 -20.28 16.41 -4.35
N LYS A 267 -20.36 15.18 -4.85
CA LYS A 267 -21.09 14.92 -6.10
C LYS A 267 -22.56 15.18 -5.84
N GLN A 268 -23.12 16.14 -6.58
CA GLN A 268 -24.55 16.44 -6.62
C GLN A 268 -25.32 15.31 -7.31
#